data_b306f0df575a80d5f36e48cbfc1c0bb2
#
_entry.id   b306f0df575a80d5f36e48cbfc1c0bb2
#
_cell.length_a   1.000
_cell.length_b   1.000
_cell.length_c   1.000
_cell.angle_alpha   90.00
_cell.angle_beta   90.00
_cell.angle_gamma   90.00
#
_symmetry.space_group_name_H-M   'P 1'
#
loop_
_entity.id
_entity.type
_entity.pdbx_description
1 polymer ?
#
loop_
_entity_poly.entity_id
_entity_poly.type
_entity_poly.pdbx_seq_one_letter_code
_entity_poly.pdbx_strand_id
1 'polypeptide(L)'
;MQKKAIIAMSGGVDSSVAAYLMVKEGYDCAGATLKLYDNPQCSCPGHRACCTPSDTEDARSVAARLGMLYYVFPMHDEFRHSVIDKFADTYLHGGTPNPCIDCNRFLKFSALLDKARELGCEYIASGHYARREQDPETGRFILKKGLDPTKDQSYVLYAMTQDQLAHTLFPLGSYTKKEIRHIAQEQGFINADKPDSQDICFVPDGDYASFIEQYTGQSSEPGDFVDKEGNVLGKHKGQIHYTIGQRRGLGISAPESLYVCGKSLDSNKVILGGKQDLMSTCCYINDINLIPWDHLDKPIKCKVKTRYRQPEQPATVEQLGDDLLKITFEEPQRAVTPGQAAVLYDGDMVLGGGTILPEGLASTK
;
A
#
# COMPACT_ATOMS: atom_id res chain seq x y z
N MET A 1 -6.00 -2.88 -35.22
CA MET A 1 -7.16 -2.86 -34.30
C MET A 1 -6.90 -1.82 -33.23
N GLN A 2 -7.92 -1.12 -32.76
CA GLN A 2 -7.82 -0.18 -31.66
C GLN A 2 -7.54 -0.95 -30.36
N LYS A 3 -6.55 -0.51 -29.55
CA LYS A 3 -6.24 -1.14 -28.28
C LYS A 3 -7.36 -0.89 -27.29
N LYS A 4 -7.76 -1.93 -26.54
CA LYS A 4 -8.87 -1.85 -25.57
C LYS A 4 -8.32 -1.83 -24.15
N ALA A 5 -8.91 -0.95 -23.31
CA ALA A 5 -8.50 -0.82 -21.92
C ALA A 5 -9.69 -0.65 -20.96
N ILE A 6 -9.59 -1.25 -19.79
CA ILE A 6 -10.47 -0.94 -18.65
C ILE A 6 -9.77 0.04 -17.73
N ILE A 7 -10.48 1.11 -17.39
CA ILE A 7 -9.99 2.15 -16.49
C ILE A 7 -10.53 1.90 -15.08
N ALA A 8 -9.64 1.67 -14.11
CA ALA A 8 -10.02 1.56 -12.70
C ALA A 8 -10.48 2.94 -12.19
N MET A 9 -11.77 3.10 -11.98
CA MET A 9 -12.39 4.37 -11.58
C MET A 9 -12.91 4.29 -10.14
N SER A 10 -12.32 5.09 -9.25
CA SER A 10 -12.69 5.16 -7.83
C SER A 10 -13.62 6.33 -7.49
N GLY A 11 -14.07 7.10 -8.48
CA GLY A 11 -14.81 8.35 -8.28
C GLY A 11 -13.95 9.53 -7.83
N GLY A 12 -12.63 9.38 -7.75
CA GLY A 12 -11.68 10.45 -7.48
C GLY A 12 -11.19 11.15 -8.76
N VAL A 13 -10.63 12.36 -8.60
CA VAL A 13 -10.12 13.19 -9.72
C VAL A 13 -9.06 12.45 -10.53
N ASP A 14 -8.16 11.73 -9.89
CA ASP A 14 -7.04 11.05 -10.56
C ASP A 14 -7.53 9.97 -11.54
N SER A 15 -8.44 9.12 -11.11
CA SER A 15 -9.02 8.09 -11.99
C SER A 15 -9.85 8.67 -13.15
N SER A 16 -10.49 9.82 -12.91
CA SER A 16 -11.25 10.52 -13.95
C SER A 16 -10.35 11.10 -15.03
N VAL A 17 -9.24 11.73 -14.63
CA VAL A 17 -8.27 12.25 -15.60
C VAL A 17 -7.52 11.13 -16.29
N ALA A 18 -7.21 10.02 -15.59
CA ALA A 18 -6.64 8.84 -16.23
C ALA A 18 -7.55 8.32 -17.36
N ALA A 19 -8.86 8.25 -17.12
CA ALA A 19 -9.84 7.86 -18.14
C ALA A 19 -9.83 8.82 -19.35
N TYR A 20 -9.83 10.12 -19.10
CA TYR A 20 -9.74 11.13 -20.15
C TYR A 20 -8.47 10.99 -21.01
N LEU A 21 -7.32 10.84 -20.39
CA LEU A 21 -6.04 10.72 -21.08
C LEU A 21 -6.01 9.47 -21.96
N MET A 22 -6.52 8.34 -21.48
CA MET A 22 -6.59 7.09 -22.23
C MET A 22 -7.50 7.22 -23.47
N VAL A 23 -8.67 7.85 -23.33
CA VAL A 23 -9.55 8.14 -24.47
C VAL A 23 -8.87 9.09 -25.47
N LYS A 24 -8.18 10.13 -24.97
CA LYS A 24 -7.44 11.10 -25.79
C LYS A 24 -6.29 10.43 -26.56
N GLU A 25 -5.64 9.43 -25.98
CA GLU A 25 -4.59 8.63 -26.64
C GLU A 25 -5.15 7.62 -27.66
N GLY A 26 -6.48 7.54 -27.82
CA GLY A 26 -7.13 6.74 -28.85
C GLY A 26 -7.40 5.29 -28.44
N TYR A 27 -7.39 4.97 -27.16
CA TYR A 27 -7.84 3.65 -26.67
C TYR A 27 -9.36 3.52 -26.71
N ASP A 28 -9.85 2.33 -27.01
CA ASP A 28 -11.26 1.95 -26.78
C ASP A 28 -11.41 1.59 -25.30
N CYS A 29 -12.04 2.50 -24.53
CA CYS A 29 -12.04 2.46 -23.08
C CYS A 29 -13.40 2.09 -22.49
N ALA A 30 -13.39 1.28 -21.43
CA ALA A 30 -14.50 1.10 -20.52
C ALA A 30 -14.06 1.47 -19.09
N GLY A 31 -14.93 2.13 -18.32
CA GLY A 31 -14.72 2.41 -16.91
C GLY A 31 -15.14 1.23 -16.03
N ALA A 32 -14.43 1.00 -14.93
CA ALA A 32 -14.80 -0.01 -13.95
C ALA A 32 -14.56 0.47 -12.52
N THR A 33 -15.57 0.30 -11.65
CA THR A 33 -15.41 0.44 -10.19
C THR A 33 -15.44 -0.93 -9.53
N LEU A 34 -14.45 -1.20 -8.69
CA LEU A 34 -14.44 -2.36 -7.81
C LEU A 34 -15.23 -2.01 -6.54
N LYS A 35 -16.36 -2.66 -6.32
CA LYS A 35 -17.13 -2.53 -5.08
C LYS A 35 -16.54 -3.47 -4.04
N LEU A 36 -15.69 -2.92 -3.15
CA LEU A 36 -14.82 -3.69 -2.26
C LEU A 36 -15.53 -4.12 -0.97
N TYR A 37 -16.47 -3.32 -0.46
CA TYR A 37 -17.23 -3.65 0.73
C TYR A 37 -18.55 -2.85 0.78
N ASP A 38 -19.53 -3.40 1.47
CA ASP A 38 -20.78 -2.71 1.82
C ASP A 38 -20.64 -2.20 3.27
N ASN A 39 -20.55 -0.90 3.45
CA ASN A 39 -20.60 -0.33 4.79
C ASN A 39 -21.92 0.43 4.99
N PRO A 40 -22.91 -0.19 5.66
CA PRO A 40 -24.17 0.47 5.99
C PRO A 40 -24.01 1.68 6.93
N GLN A 41 -22.87 1.76 7.64
CA GLN A 41 -22.58 2.81 8.61
C GLN A 41 -21.80 4.01 8.03
N CYS A 42 -21.37 3.95 6.77
CA CYS A 42 -20.68 5.07 6.08
C CYS A 42 -21.62 6.23 5.68
N SER A 43 -22.81 6.35 6.25
CA SER A 43 -23.70 7.51 6.11
C SER A 43 -23.37 8.68 7.03
N CYS A 44 -22.31 8.60 7.81
CA CYS A 44 -21.90 9.70 8.70
C CYS A 44 -21.27 10.85 7.90
N PRO A 45 -21.77 12.10 8.02
CA PRO A 45 -21.15 13.26 7.39
C PRO A 45 -19.71 13.43 7.91
N GLY A 46 -18.75 13.36 6.99
CA GLY A 46 -17.32 13.58 7.31
C GLY A 46 -16.41 12.37 7.14
N HIS A 47 -16.90 11.17 6.98
CA HIS A 47 -16.09 9.98 6.73
C HIS A 47 -15.92 9.72 5.23
N ARG A 48 -14.68 9.56 4.78
CA ARG A 48 -14.30 9.42 3.36
C ARG A 48 -13.77 8.02 3.08
N ALA A 49 -14.67 7.06 3.01
CA ALA A 49 -14.31 5.73 2.49
C ALA A 49 -14.25 5.77 0.95
N CYS A 50 -13.32 5.06 0.33
CA CYS A 50 -13.36 4.79 -1.10
C CYS A 50 -14.56 3.88 -1.42
N CYS A 51 -15.21 4.08 -2.59
CA CYS A 51 -16.33 3.25 -3.06
C CYS A 51 -17.68 3.49 -2.36
N THR A 52 -17.93 4.72 -1.92
CA THR A 52 -19.30 5.10 -1.53
C THR A 52 -20.25 5.09 -2.74
N PRO A 53 -21.59 5.01 -2.56
CA PRO A 53 -22.54 5.17 -3.66
C PRO A 53 -22.30 6.47 -4.45
N SER A 54 -21.95 7.57 -3.77
CA SER A 54 -21.58 8.84 -4.40
C SER A 54 -20.32 8.73 -5.27
N ASP A 55 -19.29 8.01 -4.81
CA ASP A 55 -18.07 7.81 -5.60
C ASP A 55 -18.35 7.02 -6.88
N THR A 56 -19.21 6.00 -6.78
CA THR A 56 -19.63 5.20 -7.93
C THR A 56 -20.41 6.04 -8.93
N GLU A 57 -21.27 6.95 -8.45
CA GLU A 57 -22.04 7.85 -9.32
C GLU A 57 -21.16 8.92 -9.97
N ASP A 58 -20.18 9.47 -9.24
CA ASP A 58 -19.17 10.38 -9.81
C ASP A 58 -18.38 9.68 -10.94
N ALA A 59 -17.95 8.43 -10.72
CA ALA A 59 -17.24 7.65 -11.73
C ALA A 59 -18.12 7.37 -12.96
N ARG A 60 -19.38 7.01 -12.74
CA ARG A 60 -20.39 6.79 -13.80
C ARG A 60 -20.63 8.05 -14.62
N SER A 61 -20.76 9.21 -13.97
CA SER A 61 -20.96 10.50 -14.62
C SER A 61 -19.78 10.87 -15.52
N VAL A 62 -18.54 10.66 -15.05
CA VAL A 62 -17.34 10.88 -15.85
C VAL A 62 -17.26 9.92 -17.03
N ALA A 63 -17.53 8.63 -16.83
CA ALA A 63 -17.54 7.63 -17.90
C ALA A 63 -18.57 7.98 -18.98
N ALA A 64 -19.81 8.36 -18.60
CA ALA A 64 -20.84 8.79 -19.52
C ALA A 64 -20.43 10.03 -20.31
N ARG A 65 -19.80 11.03 -19.68
CA ARG A 65 -19.27 12.23 -20.33
C ARG A 65 -18.20 11.92 -21.37
N LEU A 66 -17.37 10.90 -21.12
CA LEU A 66 -16.33 10.43 -22.02
C LEU A 66 -16.85 9.44 -23.10
N GLY A 67 -18.14 9.12 -23.11
CA GLY A 67 -18.74 8.16 -24.04
C GLY A 67 -18.33 6.71 -23.80
N MET A 68 -17.89 6.37 -22.59
CA MET A 68 -17.40 5.05 -22.22
C MET A 68 -18.51 4.17 -21.62
N LEU A 69 -18.46 2.87 -21.88
CA LEU A 69 -19.20 1.90 -21.07
C LEU A 69 -18.67 1.91 -19.64
N TYR A 70 -19.54 1.57 -18.68
CA TYR A 70 -19.17 1.58 -17.27
C TYR A 70 -19.70 0.35 -16.54
N TYR A 71 -18.81 -0.32 -15.80
CA TYR A 71 -19.08 -1.54 -15.05
C TYR A 71 -18.86 -1.32 -13.55
N VAL A 72 -19.60 -2.07 -12.75
CA VAL A 72 -19.36 -2.18 -11.30
C VAL A 72 -19.18 -3.65 -10.98
N PHE A 73 -17.99 -4.02 -10.51
CA PHE A 73 -17.67 -5.39 -10.15
C PHE A 73 -17.75 -5.57 -8.63
N PRO A 74 -18.63 -6.42 -8.12
CA PRO A 74 -18.63 -6.79 -6.71
C PRO A 74 -17.38 -7.66 -6.44
N MET A 75 -16.54 -7.21 -5.51
CA MET A 75 -15.29 -7.86 -5.12
C MET A 75 -15.19 -7.96 -3.59
N HIS A 76 -16.34 -8.15 -2.93
CA HIS A 76 -16.42 -8.16 -1.46
C HIS A 76 -15.64 -9.33 -0.84
N ASP A 77 -15.85 -10.53 -1.38
CA ASP A 77 -15.22 -11.74 -0.86
C ASP A 77 -13.71 -11.73 -1.12
N GLU A 78 -13.29 -11.37 -2.33
CA GLU A 78 -11.87 -11.25 -2.68
C GLU A 78 -11.17 -10.20 -1.81
N PHE A 79 -11.83 -9.05 -1.59
CA PHE A 79 -11.29 -7.99 -0.74
C PHE A 79 -11.18 -8.43 0.72
N ARG A 80 -12.21 -9.10 1.22
CA ARG A 80 -12.20 -9.65 2.56
C ARG A 80 -11.03 -10.61 2.76
N HIS A 81 -10.91 -11.64 1.91
CA HIS A 81 -9.90 -12.67 2.07
C HIS A 81 -8.47 -12.19 1.80
N SER A 82 -8.27 -11.37 0.74
CA SER A 82 -6.92 -10.96 0.34
C SER A 82 -6.40 -9.73 1.08
N VAL A 83 -7.28 -8.92 1.68
CA VAL A 83 -6.88 -7.64 2.29
C VAL A 83 -7.27 -7.57 3.76
N ILE A 84 -8.57 -7.74 4.11
CA ILE A 84 -9.03 -7.50 5.48
C ILE A 84 -8.57 -8.61 6.42
N ASP A 85 -8.70 -9.89 6.03
CA ASP A 85 -8.26 -11.03 6.84
C ASP A 85 -6.75 -10.92 7.11
N LYS A 86 -5.94 -10.65 6.09
CA LYS A 86 -4.48 -10.46 6.23
C LYS A 86 -4.13 -9.25 7.10
N PHE A 87 -4.90 -8.16 6.96
CA PHE A 87 -4.72 -6.97 7.78
C PHE A 87 -4.97 -7.28 9.27
N ALA A 88 -6.09 -7.92 9.59
CA ALA A 88 -6.42 -8.28 10.97
C ALA A 88 -5.40 -9.28 11.55
N ASP A 89 -5.08 -10.34 10.79
CA ASP A 89 -4.11 -11.36 11.18
C ASP A 89 -2.73 -10.76 11.50
N THR A 90 -2.22 -9.88 10.64
CA THR A 90 -0.93 -9.22 10.86
C THR A 90 -0.91 -8.39 12.16
N TYR A 91 -2.00 -7.68 12.48
CA TYR A 91 -2.10 -6.93 13.75
C TYR A 91 -2.18 -7.85 14.95
N LEU A 92 -2.95 -8.94 14.86
CA LEU A 92 -3.07 -9.93 15.94
C LEU A 92 -1.71 -10.61 16.22
N HIS A 93 -0.87 -10.76 15.20
CA HIS A 93 0.51 -11.25 15.32
C HIS A 93 1.56 -10.15 15.56
N GLY A 94 1.14 -8.98 16.04
CA GLY A 94 2.03 -7.91 16.51
C GLY A 94 2.65 -7.06 15.43
N GLY A 95 2.43 -7.36 14.15
CA GLY A 95 2.90 -6.58 13.00
C GLY A 95 2.06 -5.32 12.73
N THR A 96 2.42 -4.62 11.67
CA THR A 96 1.68 -3.44 11.18
C THR A 96 1.64 -3.50 9.65
N PRO A 97 0.55 -3.98 9.04
CA PRO A 97 0.46 -4.20 7.60
C PRO A 97 0.26 -2.89 6.81
N ASN A 98 0.46 -2.97 5.50
CA ASN A 98 0.02 -1.95 4.55
C ASN A 98 -1.00 -2.56 3.57
N PRO A 99 -2.30 -2.48 3.87
CA PRO A 99 -3.33 -3.16 3.08
C PRO A 99 -3.47 -2.61 1.64
N CYS A 100 -2.95 -1.40 1.36
CA CYS A 100 -2.97 -0.85 0.01
C CYS A 100 -2.08 -1.67 -0.95
N ILE A 101 -1.00 -2.28 -0.47
CA ILE A 101 -0.14 -3.16 -1.27
C ILE A 101 -0.93 -4.41 -1.69
N ASP A 102 -1.60 -5.06 -0.74
CA ASP A 102 -2.41 -6.26 -1.01
C ASP A 102 -3.60 -5.93 -1.92
N CYS A 103 -4.28 -4.82 -1.70
CA CYS A 103 -5.36 -4.35 -2.57
C CYS A 103 -4.89 -4.11 -4.02
N ASN A 104 -3.72 -3.50 -4.20
CA ASN A 104 -3.14 -3.33 -5.53
C ASN A 104 -2.77 -4.68 -6.15
N ARG A 105 -2.04 -5.55 -5.41
CA ARG A 105 -1.54 -6.83 -5.88
C ARG A 105 -2.66 -7.78 -6.30
N PHE A 106 -3.69 -7.97 -5.47
CA PHE A 106 -4.69 -9.01 -5.64
C PHE A 106 -5.97 -8.53 -6.34
N LEU A 107 -6.39 -7.29 -6.11
CA LEU A 107 -7.65 -6.82 -6.69
C LEU A 107 -7.44 -5.93 -7.90
N LYS A 108 -6.74 -4.79 -7.74
CA LYS A 108 -6.66 -3.79 -8.81
C LYS A 108 -5.83 -4.25 -10.01
N PHE A 109 -4.77 -5.05 -9.78
CA PHE A 109 -3.86 -5.48 -10.85
C PHE A 109 -3.90 -6.99 -11.09
N SER A 110 -4.72 -7.77 -10.37
CA SER A 110 -5.01 -9.17 -10.67
C SER A 110 -6.48 -9.34 -11.04
N ALA A 111 -7.40 -9.32 -10.07
CA ALA A 111 -8.82 -9.57 -10.33
C ALA A 111 -9.43 -8.65 -11.40
N LEU A 112 -9.07 -7.35 -11.41
CA LEU A 112 -9.55 -6.44 -12.46
C LEU A 112 -8.92 -6.77 -13.82
N LEU A 113 -7.66 -7.22 -13.89
CA LEU A 113 -7.03 -7.64 -15.13
C LEU A 113 -7.72 -8.87 -15.71
N ASP A 114 -8.11 -9.83 -14.85
CA ASP A 114 -8.87 -11.00 -15.29
C ASP A 114 -10.24 -10.59 -15.84
N LYS A 115 -10.94 -9.64 -15.18
CA LYS A 115 -12.19 -9.07 -15.71
C LYS A 115 -11.98 -8.30 -17.01
N ALA A 116 -10.86 -7.62 -17.18
CA ALA A 116 -10.52 -6.96 -18.43
C ALA A 116 -10.36 -7.98 -19.57
N ARG A 117 -9.65 -9.08 -19.32
CA ARG A 117 -9.47 -10.17 -20.28
C ARG A 117 -10.80 -10.85 -20.67
N GLU A 118 -11.70 -11.09 -19.69
CA GLU A 118 -13.05 -11.60 -19.95
C GLU A 118 -13.85 -10.69 -20.89
N LEU A 119 -13.65 -9.38 -20.83
CA LEU A 119 -14.30 -8.37 -21.67
C LEU A 119 -13.52 -8.09 -22.98
N GLY A 120 -12.46 -8.86 -23.27
CA GLY A 120 -11.65 -8.68 -24.47
C GLY A 120 -10.79 -7.41 -24.45
N CYS A 121 -10.47 -6.88 -23.26
CA CYS A 121 -9.56 -5.75 -23.08
C CYS A 121 -8.15 -6.27 -22.79
N GLU A 122 -7.16 -5.72 -23.51
CA GLU A 122 -5.75 -6.09 -23.37
C GLU A 122 -5.10 -5.39 -22.15
N TYR A 123 -5.58 -4.19 -21.84
CA TYR A 123 -4.98 -3.35 -20.80
C TYR A 123 -5.97 -2.98 -19.71
N ILE A 124 -5.40 -2.72 -18.53
CA ILE A 124 -6.04 -1.93 -17.49
C ILE A 124 -5.28 -0.61 -17.33
N ALA A 125 -5.96 0.45 -16.94
CA ALA A 125 -5.32 1.71 -16.58
C ALA A 125 -5.82 2.21 -15.23
N SER A 126 -4.95 2.90 -14.50
CA SER A 126 -5.29 3.43 -13.18
C SER A 126 -4.74 4.83 -12.95
N GLY A 127 -5.36 5.56 -12.02
CA GLY A 127 -4.93 6.88 -11.59
C GLY A 127 -3.73 6.88 -10.65
N HIS A 128 -2.87 5.85 -10.65
CA HIS A 128 -1.66 5.84 -9.85
C HIS A 128 -0.56 6.71 -10.47
N TYR A 129 0.15 7.42 -9.60
CA TYR A 129 1.34 8.20 -9.97
C TYR A 129 2.57 7.28 -9.96
N ALA A 130 2.78 6.58 -11.04
CA ALA A 130 3.95 5.74 -11.32
C ALA A 130 4.19 5.73 -12.82
N ARG A 131 5.36 5.31 -13.27
CA ARG A 131 5.68 5.14 -14.70
C ARG A 131 6.06 3.69 -14.97
N ARG A 132 5.75 3.24 -16.17
CA ARG A 132 6.13 1.92 -16.67
C ARG A 132 6.90 2.08 -17.97
N GLU A 133 8.00 1.39 -18.09
CA GLU A 133 8.80 1.30 -19.31
C GLU A 133 9.09 -0.17 -19.60
N GLN A 134 9.46 -0.48 -20.83
CA GLN A 134 9.99 -1.80 -21.18
C GLN A 134 11.48 -1.65 -21.46
N ASP A 135 12.29 -2.46 -20.79
CA ASP A 135 13.72 -2.53 -21.03
C ASP A 135 13.98 -3.14 -22.41
N PRO A 136 14.63 -2.43 -23.32
CA PRO A 136 14.87 -2.91 -24.69
C PRO A 136 15.86 -4.09 -24.76
N GLU A 137 16.72 -4.29 -23.77
CA GLU A 137 17.72 -5.34 -23.76
C GLU A 137 17.15 -6.66 -23.21
N THR A 138 16.40 -6.59 -22.11
CA THR A 138 15.88 -7.76 -21.42
C THR A 138 14.43 -8.08 -21.81
N GLY A 139 13.72 -7.09 -22.38
CA GLY A 139 12.28 -7.18 -22.64
C GLY A 139 11.40 -7.11 -21.39
N ARG A 140 11.99 -7.03 -20.19
CA ARG A 140 11.23 -6.92 -18.94
C ARG A 140 10.60 -5.56 -18.77
N PHE A 141 9.46 -5.52 -18.13
CA PHE A 141 8.83 -4.25 -17.74
C PHE A 141 9.46 -3.72 -16.46
N ILE A 142 9.70 -2.42 -16.43
CA ILE A 142 10.30 -1.67 -15.35
C ILE A 142 9.23 -0.76 -14.75
N LEU A 143 9.11 -0.78 -13.43
CA LEU A 143 8.30 0.19 -12.67
C LEU A 143 9.20 1.33 -12.21
N LYS A 144 8.75 2.57 -12.41
CA LYS A 144 9.46 3.78 -12.01
C LYS A 144 8.58 4.68 -11.17
N LYS A 145 9.21 5.52 -10.38
CA LYS A 145 8.54 6.59 -9.62
C LYS A 145 7.75 7.51 -10.54
N GLY A 146 6.65 8.06 -10.04
CA GLY A 146 5.95 9.16 -10.69
C GLY A 146 6.81 10.41 -10.79
N LEU A 147 6.50 11.28 -11.76
CA LEU A 147 7.21 12.55 -11.93
C LEU A 147 7.04 13.49 -10.73
N ASP A 148 5.85 13.50 -10.12
CA ASP A 148 5.57 14.27 -8.91
C ASP A 148 6.03 13.51 -7.67
N PRO A 149 7.15 13.90 -7.01
CA PRO A 149 7.68 13.20 -5.85
C PRO A 149 6.76 13.28 -4.63
N THR A 150 5.83 14.26 -4.61
CA THR A 150 4.86 14.42 -3.52
C THR A 150 3.67 13.48 -3.64
N LYS A 151 3.49 12.86 -4.81
CA LYS A 151 2.39 11.96 -5.17
C LYS A 151 2.86 10.57 -5.59
N ASP A 152 4.16 10.33 -5.66
CA ASP A 152 4.72 9.04 -6.06
C ASP A 152 4.09 7.89 -5.27
N GLN A 153 3.54 6.91 -6.00
CA GLN A 153 2.87 5.73 -5.45
C GLN A 153 3.60 4.43 -5.79
N SER A 154 4.81 4.52 -6.32
CA SER A 154 5.61 3.35 -6.69
C SER A 154 5.84 2.38 -5.53
N TYR A 155 5.90 2.88 -4.28
CA TYR A 155 6.03 2.06 -3.07
C TYR A 155 4.91 1.02 -2.93
N VAL A 156 3.65 1.38 -3.18
CA VAL A 156 2.52 0.45 -3.02
C VAL A 156 2.29 -0.42 -4.26
N LEU A 157 3.14 -0.28 -5.29
CA LEU A 157 3.08 -1.02 -6.54
C LEU A 157 4.23 -2.02 -6.71
N TYR A 158 5.20 -2.06 -5.78
CA TYR A 158 6.39 -2.90 -5.91
C TYR A 158 6.08 -4.40 -6.12
N ALA A 159 4.93 -4.85 -5.62
CA ALA A 159 4.52 -6.26 -5.67
C ALA A 159 3.86 -6.66 -7.00
N MET A 160 3.86 -5.80 -8.01
CA MET A 160 3.32 -6.11 -9.33
C MET A 160 4.24 -7.10 -10.07
N THR A 161 3.65 -8.15 -10.62
CA THR A 161 4.35 -9.13 -11.45
C THR A 161 4.65 -8.56 -12.84
N GLN A 162 5.50 -9.26 -13.61
CA GLN A 162 5.80 -8.88 -15.00
C GLN A 162 4.55 -8.91 -15.89
N ASP A 163 3.66 -9.90 -15.72
CA ASP A 163 2.39 -9.96 -16.46
C ASP A 163 1.49 -8.77 -16.13
N GLN A 164 1.35 -8.42 -14.84
CA GLN A 164 0.59 -7.25 -14.41
C GLN A 164 1.18 -5.94 -14.97
N LEU A 165 2.51 -5.79 -14.94
CA LEU A 165 3.17 -4.63 -15.51
C LEU A 165 3.00 -4.54 -17.02
N ALA A 166 3.07 -5.67 -17.74
CA ALA A 166 2.87 -5.73 -19.19
C ALA A 166 1.49 -5.19 -19.61
N HIS A 167 0.47 -5.45 -18.80
CA HIS A 167 -0.93 -5.14 -19.13
C HIS A 167 -1.50 -3.94 -18.34
N THR A 168 -0.67 -3.20 -17.58
CA THR A 168 -1.11 -2.03 -16.81
C THR A 168 -0.54 -0.74 -17.37
N LEU A 169 -1.38 0.31 -17.46
CA LEU A 169 -1.00 1.64 -17.90
C LEU A 169 -1.20 2.65 -16.76
N PHE A 170 -0.25 3.57 -16.62
CA PHE A 170 -0.25 4.64 -15.62
C PHE A 170 -0.25 6.02 -16.30
N PRO A 171 -1.41 6.49 -16.79
CA PRO A 171 -1.48 7.72 -17.59
C PRO A 171 -1.01 8.97 -16.84
N LEU A 172 -1.08 8.94 -15.49
CA LEU A 172 -0.72 10.09 -14.65
C LEU A 172 0.76 10.15 -14.28
N GLY A 173 1.53 9.13 -14.60
CA GLY A 173 2.91 9.00 -14.15
C GLY A 173 3.85 10.13 -14.56
N SER A 174 3.55 10.84 -15.66
CA SER A 174 4.33 11.95 -16.18
C SER A 174 3.72 13.33 -15.90
N TYR A 175 2.74 13.41 -15.02
CA TYR A 175 2.05 14.65 -14.64
C TYR A 175 2.23 14.97 -13.15
N THR A 176 2.22 16.27 -12.83
CA THR A 176 2.08 16.74 -11.45
C THR A 176 0.61 16.75 -11.02
N LYS A 177 0.34 16.68 -9.72
CA LYS A 177 -1.04 16.79 -9.20
C LYS A 177 -1.74 18.08 -9.61
N LYS A 178 -0.98 19.18 -9.73
CA LYS A 178 -1.51 20.47 -10.17
C LYS A 178 -2.03 20.41 -11.60
N GLU A 179 -1.27 19.80 -12.51
CA GLU A 179 -1.69 19.60 -13.90
C GLU A 179 -2.92 18.71 -14.00
N ILE A 180 -2.98 17.62 -13.21
CA ILE A 180 -4.14 16.72 -13.18
C ILE A 180 -5.40 17.46 -12.73
N ARG A 181 -5.33 18.30 -11.69
CA ARG A 181 -6.47 19.12 -11.26
C ARG A 181 -6.89 20.14 -12.32
N HIS A 182 -5.93 20.75 -13.00
CA HIS A 182 -6.21 21.67 -14.09
C HIS A 182 -6.95 20.98 -15.25
N ILE A 183 -6.47 19.81 -15.68
CA ILE A 183 -7.16 19.00 -16.70
C ILE A 183 -8.59 18.65 -16.26
N ALA A 184 -8.78 18.23 -15.01
CA ALA A 184 -10.12 17.90 -14.50
C ALA A 184 -11.09 19.09 -14.55
N GLN A 185 -10.59 20.29 -14.20
CA GLN A 185 -11.37 21.54 -14.25
C GLN A 185 -11.69 21.93 -15.71
N GLU A 186 -10.71 21.88 -16.61
CA GLU A 186 -10.94 22.16 -18.04
C GLU A 186 -11.96 21.21 -18.67
N GLN A 187 -11.93 19.93 -18.27
CA GLN A 187 -12.90 18.94 -18.74
C GLN A 187 -14.26 19.06 -18.02
N GLY A 188 -14.40 19.92 -17.00
CA GLY A 188 -15.63 20.12 -16.23
C GLY A 188 -16.08 18.86 -15.51
N PHE A 189 -15.14 18.07 -14.95
CA PHE A 189 -15.48 16.90 -14.17
C PHE A 189 -16.10 17.29 -12.82
N ILE A 190 -17.18 16.63 -12.43
CA ILE A 190 -17.92 16.91 -11.19
C ILE A 190 -17.06 16.77 -9.93
N ASN A 191 -16.04 15.94 -10.01
CA ASN A 191 -15.11 15.62 -8.91
C ASN A 191 -13.76 16.35 -8.98
N ALA A 192 -13.62 17.40 -9.83
CA ALA A 192 -12.36 18.13 -10.03
C ALA A 192 -11.77 18.69 -8.72
N ASP A 193 -12.63 19.17 -7.82
CA ASP A 193 -12.24 19.77 -6.53
C ASP A 193 -12.28 18.78 -5.36
N LYS A 194 -12.60 17.51 -5.63
CA LYS A 194 -12.67 16.46 -4.62
C LYS A 194 -11.29 16.25 -3.98
N PRO A 195 -11.17 16.27 -2.65
CA PRO A 195 -9.91 16.03 -1.98
C PRO A 195 -9.47 14.57 -2.11
N ASP A 196 -8.16 14.36 -2.03
CA ASP A 196 -7.57 13.03 -2.10
C ASP A 196 -7.95 12.18 -0.87
N SER A 197 -8.09 10.87 -1.06
CA SER A 197 -8.23 9.93 0.06
C SER A 197 -6.94 9.91 0.87
N GLN A 198 -7.05 10.02 2.20
CA GLN A 198 -5.88 10.20 3.09
C GLN A 198 -5.55 8.95 3.91
N ASP A 199 -6.50 8.03 4.08
CA ASP A 199 -6.41 6.92 5.02
C ASP A 199 -6.82 5.58 4.39
N ILE A 200 -6.70 4.50 5.18
CA ILE A 200 -7.15 3.16 4.80
C ILE A 200 -8.65 3.18 4.57
N CYS A 201 -9.08 2.80 3.36
CA CYS A 201 -10.45 3.02 2.89
C CYS A 201 -11.54 2.33 3.74
N PHE A 202 -11.22 1.22 4.40
CA PHE A 202 -12.15 0.48 5.25
C PHE A 202 -12.03 0.79 6.76
N VAL A 203 -11.09 1.69 7.15
CA VAL A 203 -10.94 2.22 8.51
C VAL A 203 -10.89 3.74 8.46
N PRO A 204 -12.00 4.40 8.12
CA PRO A 204 -12.00 5.84 7.79
C PRO A 204 -11.74 6.76 8.98
N ASP A 205 -11.95 6.29 10.20
CA ASP A 205 -11.69 7.00 11.45
C ASP A 205 -10.27 6.80 12.00
N GLY A 206 -9.49 5.89 11.37
CA GLY A 206 -8.13 5.54 11.80
C GLY A 206 -8.07 4.72 13.09
N ASP A 207 -9.21 4.26 13.62
CA ASP A 207 -9.25 3.36 14.78
C ASP A 207 -9.14 1.89 14.36
N TYR A 208 -7.93 1.50 13.97
CA TYR A 208 -7.63 0.14 13.51
C TYR A 208 -7.94 -0.93 14.56
N ALA A 209 -7.73 -0.63 15.84
CA ALA A 209 -7.94 -1.59 16.90
C ALA A 209 -9.44 -1.92 17.07
N SER A 210 -10.29 -0.90 17.17
CA SER A 210 -11.74 -1.10 17.24
C SER A 210 -12.28 -1.82 15.99
N PHE A 211 -11.75 -1.49 14.80
CA PHE A 211 -12.11 -2.19 13.57
C PHE A 211 -11.77 -3.69 13.66
N ILE A 212 -10.55 -4.03 14.10
CA ILE A 212 -10.09 -5.42 14.21
C ILE A 212 -10.92 -6.19 15.23
N GLU A 213 -11.19 -5.60 16.40
CA GLU A 213 -12.03 -6.22 17.44
C GLU A 213 -13.46 -6.51 16.94
N GLN A 214 -14.07 -5.56 16.24
CA GLN A 214 -15.40 -5.75 15.64
C GLN A 214 -15.38 -6.82 14.54
N TYR A 215 -14.36 -6.79 13.69
CA TYR A 215 -14.23 -7.70 12.56
C TYR A 215 -14.00 -9.15 12.99
N THR A 216 -13.12 -9.36 13.96
CA THR A 216 -12.77 -10.70 14.45
C THR A 216 -13.70 -11.22 15.54
N GLY A 217 -14.47 -10.35 16.19
CA GLY A 217 -15.27 -10.67 17.38
C GLY A 217 -14.42 -10.93 18.63
N GLN A 218 -13.14 -10.57 18.60
CA GLN A 218 -12.19 -10.78 19.70
C GLN A 218 -11.79 -9.44 20.31
N SER A 219 -11.97 -9.31 21.61
CA SER A 219 -11.46 -8.14 22.35
C SER A 219 -9.99 -8.34 22.71
N SER A 220 -9.22 -7.27 22.62
CA SER A 220 -7.82 -7.28 23.04
C SER A 220 -7.69 -7.29 24.56
N GLU A 221 -6.97 -8.27 25.08
CA GLU A 221 -6.72 -8.37 26.52
C GLU A 221 -5.73 -7.28 26.99
N PRO A 222 -6.05 -6.57 28.09
CA PRO A 222 -5.10 -5.66 28.73
C PRO A 222 -3.85 -6.41 29.20
N GLY A 223 -2.69 -5.74 29.14
CA GLY A 223 -1.41 -6.31 29.54
C GLY A 223 -0.48 -5.27 30.15
N ASP A 224 0.81 -5.60 30.22
CA ASP A 224 1.82 -4.75 30.84
C ASP A 224 2.66 -3.98 29.80
N PHE A 225 2.84 -2.69 30.04
CA PHE A 225 3.98 -1.97 29.52
C PHE A 225 5.21 -2.32 30.34
N VAL A 226 6.27 -2.73 29.68
CA VAL A 226 7.54 -3.05 30.34
C VAL A 226 8.70 -2.30 29.69
N ASP A 227 9.77 -2.08 30.45
CA ASP A 227 11.06 -1.67 29.86
C ASP A 227 11.81 -2.88 29.23
N LYS A 228 13.01 -2.65 28.73
CA LYS A 228 13.84 -3.71 28.15
C LYS A 228 14.33 -4.75 29.17
N GLU A 229 14.45 -4.36 30.41
CA GLU A 229 14.82 -5.20 31.54
C GLU A 229 13.64 -6.03 32.07
N GLY A 230 12.43 -5.74 31.59
CA GLY A 230 11.19 -6.44 31.97
C GLY A 230 10.46 -5.81 33.16
N ASN A 231 10.91 -4.65 33.67
CA ASN A 231 10.23 -3.94 34.76
C ASN A 231 8.90 -3.37 34.26
N VAL A 232 7.83 -3.51 35.05
CA VAL A 232 6.51 -3.01 34.70
C VAL A 232 6.45 -1.50 34.87
N LEU A 233 6.07 -0.80 33.79
CA LEU A 233 5.92 0.65 33.74
C LEU A 233 4.45 1.10 33.86
N GLY A 234 3.50 0.19 33.56
CA GLY A 234 2.06 0.46 33.61
C GLY A 234 1.26 -0.59 32.87
N LYS A 235 -0.01 -0.28 32.60
CA LYS A 235 -0.93 -1.18 31.90
C LYS A 235 -1.30 -0.63 30.52
N HIS A 236 -1.36 -1.51 29.53
CA HIS A 236 -1.92 -1.22 28.21
C HIS A 236 -3.28 -1.87 27.99
N LYS A 237 -4.05 -1.37 27.03
CA LYS A 237 -5.42 -1.82 26.74
C LYS A 237 -5.52 -2.90 25.63
N GLY A 238 -4.42 -3.58 25.35
CA GLY A 238 -4.30 -4.58 24.29
C GLY A 238 -3.21 -4.23 23.28
N GLN A 239 -2.43 -5.22 22.82
CA GLN A 239 -1.26 -5.01 21.97
C GLN A 239 -1.59 -4.43 20.60
N ILE A 240 -2.80 -4.69 20.05
CA ILE A 240 -3.21 -4.17 18.73
C ILE A 240 -3.37 -2.65 18.71
N HIS A 241 -3.54 -1.99 19.87
CA HIS A 241 -3.62 -0.53 19.96
C HIS A 241 -2.28 0.19 19.83
N TYR A 242 -1.17 -0.56 19.70
CA TYR A 242 0.17 0.01 19.70
C TYR A 242 0.96 -0.43 18.49
N THR A 243 1.74 0.51 17.94
CA THR A 243 2.59 0.28 16.77
C THR A 243 4.03 0.63 17.10
N ILE A 244 5.00 -0.13 16.62
CA ILE A 244 6.44 0.16 16.81
C ILE A 244 6.77 1.58 16.34
N GLY A 245 7.45 2.33 17.20
CA GLY A 245 7.78 3.75 17.02
C GLY A 245 6.72 4.72 17.55
N GLN A 246 5.57 4.23 18.05
CA GLN A 246 4.54 5.08 18.66
C GLN A 246 5.07 5.72 19.94
N ARG A 247 4.82 7.05 20.09
CA ARG A 247 5.20 7.85 21.25
C ARG A 247 3.98 8.33 22.03
N ARG A 248 2.90 8.70 21.32
CA ARG A 248 1.71 9.31 21.91
C ARG A 248 0.70 8.25 22.31
N GLY A 249 -0.13 8.55 23.32
CA GLY A 249 -1.22 7.67 23.74
C GLY A 249 -0.78 6.45 24.57
N LEU A 250 0.45 6.46 25.14
CA LEU A 250 0.95 5.41 26.00
C LEU A 250 0.39 5.51 27.45
N GLY A 251 0.04 6.73 27.90
CA GLY A 251 -0.46 6.95 29.26
C GLY A 251 0.61 6.74 30.35
N ILE A 252 1.90 6.69 29.97
CA ILE A 252 3.03 6.51 30.90
C ILE A 252 3.73 7.84 31.11
N SER A 253 3.95 8.18 32.39
CA SER A 253 4.77 9.32 32.77
C SER A 253 6.21 8.86 32.99
N ALA A 254 7.16 9.44 32.27
CA ALA A 254 8.58 9.15 32.39
C ALA A 254 9.42 10.41 32.21
N PRO A 255 10.65 10.48 32.79
CA PRO A 255 11.56 11.63 32.62
C PRO A 255 11.94 11.89 31.16
N GLU A 256 12.06 10.84 30.39
CA GLU A 256 12.37 10.87 28.96
C GLU A 256 11.22 10.35 28.10
N SER A 257 11.26 10.70 26.80
CA SER A 257 10.26 10.22 25.85
C SER A 257 10.39 8.72 25.63
N LEU A 258 9.34 7.97 25.94
CA LEU A 258 9.23 6.56 25.66
C LEU A 258 8.55 6.29 24.31
N TYR A 259 8.96 5.18 23.69
CA TYR A 259 8.45 4.70 22.41
C TYR A 259 8.17 3.19 22.50
N VAL A 260 7.19 2.74 21.74
CA VAL A 260 6.98 1.29 21.55
C VAL A 260 8.13 0.75 20.73
N CYS A 261 8.94 -0.12 21.34
CA CYS A 261 10.12 -0.75 20.72
C CYS A 261 9.85 -2.19 20.28
N GLY A 262 8.91 -2.88 20.93
CA GLY A 262 8.58 -4.26 20.63
C GLY A 262 7.27 -4.69 21.26
N LYS A 263 6.86 -5.91 20.91
CA LYS A 263 5.70 -6.61 21.49
C LYS A 263 6.08 -8.06 21.77
N SER A 264 5.62 -8.60 22.88
CA SER A 264 5.74 -10.01 23.21
C SER A 264 4.35 -10.60 23.29
N LEU A 265 3.95 -11.34 22.24
CA LEU A 265 2.60 -11.90 22.14
C LEU A 265 2.33 -12.92 23.26
N ASP A 266 3.27 -13.84 23.48
CA ASP A 266 3.12 -14.93 24.46
C ASP A 266 2.91 -14.42 25.89
N SER A 267 3.53 -13.30 26.25
CA SER A 267 3.45 -12.71 27.59
C SER A 267 2.52 -11.49 27.67
N ASN A 268 1.84 -11.15 26.59
CA ASN A 268 0.99 -9.96 26.44
C ASN A 268 1.64 -8.67 26.97
N LYS A 269 2.88 -8.39 26.51
CA LYS A 269 3.66 -7.22 26.92
C LYS A 269 3.96 -6.30 25.74
N VAL A 270 3.90 -4.98 25.98
CA VAL A 270 4.39 -3.95 25.06
C VAL A 270 5.67 -3.37 25.65
N ILE A 271 6.76 -3.52 24.91
CA ILE A 271 8.11 -3.11 25.33
C ILE A 271 8.31 -1.64 24.98
N LEU A 272 8.62 -0.82 25.98
CA LEU A 272 8.92 0.60 25.81
C LEU A 272 10.42 0.86 25.98
N GLY A 273 10.93 1.82 25.23
CA GLY A 273 12.33 2.23 25.31
C GLY A 273 12.56 3.64 24.82
N GLY A 274 13.80 4.10 24.82
CA GLY A 274 14.22 5.38 24.31
C GLY A 274 14.32 5.43 22.78
N LYS A 275 14.73 6.58 22.23
CA LYS A 275 14.90 6.78 20.78
C LYS A 275 15.93 5.82 20.17
N GLN A 276 16.99 5.51 20.89
CA GLN A 276 18.08 4.63 20.42
C GLN A 276 17.61 3.18 20.26
N ASP A 277 16.64 2.77 21.06
CA ASP A 277 16.09 1.42 21.06
C ASP A 277 15.23 1.11 19.84
N LEU A 278 14.90 2.14 19.05
CA LEU A 278 14.19 2.00 17.78
C LEU A 278 15.11 1.79 16.57
N MET A 279 16.44 1.88 16.78
CA MET A 279 17.40 1.89 15.69
C MET A 279 17.79 0.47 15.29
N SER A 280 17.63 0.13 14.02
CA SER A 280 18.01 -1.16 13.43
C SER A 280 19.01 -0.97 12.32
N THR A 281 20.08 -1.75 12.32
CA THR A 281 21.13 -1.75 11.27
C THR A 281 20.78 -2.66 10.10
N CYS A 282 19.88 -3.61 10.31
CA CYS A 282 19.43 -4.54 9.27
C CYS A 282 17.98 -4.94 9.47
N CYS A 283 17.38 -5.50 8.44
CA CYS A 283 16.12 -6.25 8.51
C CYS A 283 16.11 -7.37 7.48
N TYR A 284 15.18 -8.30 7.67
CA TYR A 284 14.92 -9.40 6.76
C TYR A 284 13.51 -9.24 6.17
N ILE A 285 13.36 -9.63 4.91
CA ILE A 285 12.07 -9.57 4.22
C ILE A 285 11.78 -10.89 3.51
N ASN A 286 10.50 -11.24 3.45
CA ASN A 286 9.96 -12.34 2.66
C ASN A 286 8.81 -11.87 1.76
N ASP A 287 8.10 -12.79 1.11
CA ASP A 287 7.08 -12.45 0.09
C ASP A 287 7.69 -11.50 -0.95
N ILE A 288 8.85 -11.93 -1.48
CA ILE A 288 9.71 -11.11 -2.33
C ILE A 288 9.10 -10.98 -3.73
N ASN A 289 9.14 -9.78 -4.27
CA ASN A 289 8.96 -9.53 -5.69
C ASN A 289 10.11 -8.67 -6.21
N LEU A 290 10.91 -9.21 -7.14
CA LEU A 290 11.97 -8.49 -7.84
C LEU A 290 11.50 -8.17 -9.26
N ILE A 291 11.54 -6.89 -9.64
CA ILE A 291 11.00 -6.45 -10.93
C ILE A 291 11.99 -6.69 -12.09
N PRO A 292 13.28 -6.26 -11.98
CA PRO A 292 14.24 -6.44 -13.07
C PRO A 292 14.78 -7.87 -13.19
N TRP A 293 14.68 -8.67 -12.13
CA TRP A 293 15.28 -10.01 -12.04
C TRP A 293 14.30 -11.02 -11.46
N ASP A 294 14.59 -12.28 -11.61
CA ASP A 294 13.90 -13.37 -10.90
C ASP A 294 14.61 -13.72 -9.59
N HIS A 295 15.92 -13.45 -9.52
CA HIS A 295 16.79 -13.77 -8.39
C HIS A 295 17.99 -12.80 -8.32
N LEU A 296 18.57 -12.59 -7.13
CA LEU A 296 19.81 -11.84 -6.94
C LEU A 296 20.99 -12.80 -6.79
N ASP A 297 21.81 -12.95 -7.83
CA ASP A 297 23.00 -13.82 -7.80
C ASP A 297 24.15 -13.27 -6.91
N LYS A 298 24.12 -12.01 -6.59
CA LYS A 298 25.12 -11.31 -5.76
C LYS A 298 24.47 -10.15 -5.00
N PRO A 299 25.09 -9.73 -3.87
CA PRO A 299 24.63 -8.54 -3.15
C PRO A 299 24.63 -7.29 -4.05
N ILE A 300 23.59 -6.48 -3.91
CA ILE A 300 23.43 -5.20 -4.62
C ILE A 300 23.41 -4.04 -3.65
N LYS A 301 23.94 -2.89 -4.08
CA LYS A 301 23.78 -1.61 -3.37
C LYS A 301 22.58 -0.87 -4.00
N CYS A 302 21.66 -0.45 -3.15
CA CYS A 302 20.48 0.28 -3.57
C CYS A 302 19.99 1.19 -2.46
N LYS A 303 18.88 1.88 -2.68
CA LYS A 303 18.20 2.63 -1.63
C LYS A 303 16.92 1.89 -1.23
N VAL A 304 16.57 1.96 0.06
CA VAL A 304 15.45 1.22 0.63
C VAL A 304 14.51 2.16 1.39
N LYS A 305 13.21 2.00 1.20
CA LYS A 305 12.15 2.60 2.03
C LYS A 305 11.49 1.51 2.85
N THR A 306 11.46 1.66 4.17
CA THR A 306 10.76 0.74 5.08
C THR A 306 9.38 1.22 5.51
N ARG A 307 8.95 2.39 5.02
CA ARG A 307 7.60 2.95 5.17
C ARG A 307 7.27 3.87 4.00
N TYR A 308 6.02 4.00 3.66
CA TYR A 308 5.57 4.81 2.52
C TYR A 308 6.09 6.26 2.54
N ARG A 309 6.00 6.94 3.68
CA ARG A 309 6.40 8.37 3.81
C ARG A 309 7.87 8.57 4.21
N GLN A 310 8.64 7.50 4.40
CA GLN A 310 10.05 7.61 4.79
C GLN A 310 10.91 7.93 3.56
N PRO A 311 11.97 8.76 3.69
CA PRO A 311 12.95 8.91 2.63
C PRO A 311 13.75 7.62 2.43
N GLU A 312 14.23 7.42 1.22
CA GLU A 312 15.08 6.28 0.85
C GLU A 312 16.42 6.33 1.56
N GLN A 313 16.89 5.18 2.04
CA GLN A 313 18.13 5.04 2.77
C GLN A 313 19.10 4.08 2.06
N PRO A 314 20.39 4.42 1.94
CA PRO A 314 21.38 3.52 1.34
C PRO A 314 21.50 2.20 2.10
N ALA A 315 21.52 1.10 1.35
CA ALA A 315 21.61 -0.24 1.91
C ALA A 315 22.29 -1.21 0.94
N THR A 316 22.79 -2.31 1.49
CA THR A 316 23.19 -3.50 0.74
C THR A 316 22.13 -4.58 0.93
N VAL A 317 21.69 -5.18 -0.17
CA VAL A 317 20.68 -6.24 -0.18
C VAL A 317 21.28 -7.53 -0.69
N GLU A 318 21.08 -8.60 0.05
CA GLU A 318 21.61 -9.94 -0.23
C GLU A 318 20.46 -10.95 -0.18
N GLN A 319 20.40 -11.85 -1.15
CA GLN A 319 19.44 -12.95 -1.16
C GLN A 319 20.02 -14.13 -0.41
N LEU A 320 19.30 -14.62 0.60
CA LEU A 320 19.73 -15.74 1.46
C LEU A 320 19.00 -17.04 1.13
N GLY A 321 17.89 -16.97 0.41
CA GLY A 321 17.06 -18.11 0.03
C GLY A 321 16.04 -17.69 -1.02
N ASP A 322 15.20 -18.62 -1.48
CA ASP A 322 14.23 -18.37 -2.55
C ASP A 322 13.26 -17.23 -2.20
N ASP A 323 12.86 -17.13 -0.94
CA ASP A 323 11.94 -16.09 -0.44
C ASP A 323 12.51 -15.41 0.82
N LEU A 324 13.81 -15.07 0.81
CA LEU A 324 14.44 -14.37 1.94
C LEU A 324 15.54 -13.41 1.45
N LEU A 325 15.35 -12.10 1.69
CA LEU A 325 16.37 -11.09 1.51
C LEU A 325 16.80 -10.53 2.87
N LYS A 326 18.10 -10.29 3.01
CA LYS A 326 18.69 -9.47 4.08
C LYS A 326 19.01 -8.09 3.54
N ILE A 327 18.56 -7.07 4.27
CA ILE A 327 18.83 -5.66 3.99
C ILE A 327 19.73 -5.14 5.11
N THR A 328 20.93 -4.69 4.78
CA THR A 328 21.88 -4.07 5.72
C THR A 328 21.99 -2.58 5.38
N PHE A 329 21.56 -1.71 6.27
CA PHE A 329 21.59 -0.26 6.10
C PHE A 329 22.97 0.31 6.36
N GLU A 330 23.40 1.33 5.60
CA GLU A 330 24.65 2.05 5.87
C GLU A 330 24.56 2.85 7.19
N GLU A 331 23.38 3.43 7.47
CA GLU A 331 23.08 4.11 8.73
C GLU A 331 21.88 3.44 9.42
N PRO A 332 21.89 3.31 10.78
CA PRO A 332 20.78 2.68 11.50
C PRO A 332 19.43 3.35 11.20
N GLN A 333 18.42 2.56 10.90
CA GLN A 333 17.07 3.03 10.55
C GLN A 333 16.12 2.94 11.74
N ARG A 334 15.33 4.01 11.89
CA ARG A 334 14.39 4.13 13.00
C ARG A 334 13.10 3.34 12.73
N ALA A 335 12.71 2.53 13.71
CA ALA A 335 11.39 1.88 13.77
C ALA A 335 11.09 1.05 12.51
N VAL A 336 12.03 0.20 12.12
CA VAL A 336 11.79 -0.86 11.13
C VAL A 336 10.74 -1.79 11.71
N THR A 337 9.59 -1.89 11.03
CA THR A 337 8.37 -2.48 11.63
C THR A 337 7.97 -3.74 10.88
N PRO A 338 7.85 -4.88 11.56
CA PRO A 338 7.33 -6.11 10.98
C PRO A 338 5.93 -5.92 10.37
N GLY A 339 5.70 -6.56 9.21
CA GLY A 339 4.45 -6.42 8.46
C GLY A 339 4.40 -5.22 7.50
N GLN A 340 5.30 -4.23 7.65
CA GLN A 340 5.48 -3.20 6.63
C GLN A 340 6.30 -3.74 5.46
N ALA A 341 6.22 -3.09 4.30
CA ALA A 341 7.08 -3.42 3.18
C ALA A 341 8.45 -2.72 3.30
N ALA A 342 9.51 -3.40 2.85
CA ALA A 342 10.74 -2.75 2.46
C ALA A 342 10.83 -2.76 0.94
N VAL A 343 10.89 -1.57 0.33
CA VAL A 343 10.89 -1.39 -1.13
C VAL A 343 12.23 -0.84 -1.58
N LEU A 344 12.80 -1.50 -2.58
CA LEU A 344 14.15 -1.29 -3.10
C LEU A 344 14.11 -0.38 -4.33
N TYR A 345 15.04 0.57 -4.40
CA TYR A 345 15.13 1.57 -5.48
C TYR A 345 16.54 1.75 -5.99
N ASP A 346 16.66 1.98 -7.31
CA ASP A 346 17.86 2.52 -7.94
C ASP A 346 17.46 3.75 -8.77
N GLY A 347 17.86 4.93 -8.32
CA GLY A 347 17.40 6.19 -8.90
C GLY A 347 15.88 6.33 -8.84
N ASP A 348 15.22 6.35 -9.99
CA ASP A 348 13.77 6.37 -10.14
C ASP A 348 13.15 4.97 -10.35
N MET A 349 13.96 3.95 -10.57
CA MET A 349 13.52 2.58 -10.79
C MET A 349 13.20 1.86 -9.49
N VAL A 350 12.09 1.13 -9.47
CA VAL A 350 11.74 0.20 -8.40
C VAL A 350 12.37 -1.15 -8.72
N LEU A 351 13.25 -1.62 -7.85
CA LEU A 351 13.90 -2.92 -7.99
C LEU A 351 13.02 -4.07 -7.46
N GLY A 352 12.09 -3.75 -6.58
CA GLY A 352 11.23 -4.73 -5.92
C GLY A 352 11.10 -4.48 -4.43
N GLY A 353 10.84 -5.53 -3.68
CA GLY A 353 10.70 -5.46 -2.22
C GLY A 353 10.10 -6.72 -1.63
N GLY A 354 9.72 -6.64 -0.37
CA GLY A 354 9.06 -7.71 0.36
C GLY A 354 8.52 -7.23 1.70
N THR A 355 7.94 -8.12 2.46
CA THR A 355 7.37 -7.86 3.79
C THR A 355 8.43 -8.03 4.87
N ILE A 356 8.59 -7.04 5.73
CA ILE A 356 9.56 -7.05 6.85
C ILE A 356 9.14 -8.10 7.88
N LEU A 357 10.07 -8.98 8.19
CA LEU A 357 9.89 -10.04 9.18
C LEU A 357 10.13 -9.54 10.62
N PRO A 358 9.51 -10.16 11.63
CA PRO A 358 9.87 -9.98 13.04
C PRO A 358 11.34 -10.32 13.30
N GLU A 359 11.97 -9.59 14.24
CA GLU A 359 13.32 -9.94 14.71
C GLU A 359 13.34 -11.38 15.27
N GLY A 360 14.35 -12.15 14.90
CA GLY A 360 14.55 -13.53 15.35
C GLY A 360 13.99 -14.62 14.42
N LEU A 361 13.06 -14.36 13.52
CA LEU A 361 12.57 -15.38 12.56
C LEU A 361 13.57 -15.69 11.43
N ALA A 362 14.53 -14.83 11.18
CA ALA A 362 15.54 -15.01 10.14
C ALA A 362 16.67 -15.99 10.52
N SER A 363 16.76 -16.43 11.78
CA SER A 363 17.81 -17.32 12.29
C SER A 363 17.40 -18.80 12.37
N THR A 364 16.21 -19.17 11.90
CA THR A 364 15.64 -20.52 12.09
C THR A 364 15.45 -21.33 10.79
N LYS A 365 16.14 -20.97 9.68
CA LYS A 365 16.20 -21.85 8.49
C LYS A 365 17.62 -22.03 7.98
#